data_62acac4aeb5cc50d65104de92fe83169
#
_entry.id   62acac4aeb5cc50d65104de92fe83169
#
_cell.length_a   1.000
_cell.length_b   1.000
_cell.length_c   1.000
_cell.angle_alpha   90.00
_cell.angle_beta   90.00
_cell.angle_gamma   90.00
#
_symmetry.space_group_name_H-M   'P 1'
#
loop_
_entity.id
_entity.type
_entity.pdbx_description
1 polymer ?
#
loop_
_entity_poly.entity_id
_entity_poly.type
_entity_poly.pdbx_seq_one_letter_code
_entity_poly.pdbx_strand_id
1 'polypeptide(L)' 'MKKRIVVEYGKISQISKDFKVTRQAVYKALNYLSNSSKATLIRKVAIERGGVEIGDQNETA' A
#
# COMPACT_ATOMS: atom_id res chain seq x y z
N MET A 1 4.92 -14.12 7.70
CA MET A 1 5.64 -12.94 7.46
C MET A 1 4.88 -12.03 6.59
N LYS A 2 4.65 -10.85 7.07
CA LYS A 2 3.83 -9.91 6.34
C LYS A 2 4.50 -8.56 6.26
N LYS A 3 4.51 -8.02 5.07
CA LYS A 3 4.90 -6.65 4.86
C LYS A 3 3.64 -5.84 4.61
N ARG A 4 3.71 -4.59 4.91
CA ARG A 4 2.64 -3.69 4.55
C ARG A 4 3.19 -2.28 4.43
N ILE A 5 2.46 -1.45 3.72
CA ILE A 5 2.84 -0.07 3.56
C ILE A 5 1.79 0.77 4.28
N VAL A 6 2.25 1.64 5.16
CA VAL A 6 1.36 2.50 5.93
C VAL A 6 1.44 3.90 5.36
N VAL A 7 0.29 4.46 5.03
CA VAL A 7 0.18 5.84 4.57
C VAL A 7 -0.93 6.51 5.33
N GLU A 8 -0.94 7.83 5.30
CA GLU A 8 -2.01 8.57 5.93
C GLU A 8 -3.34 8.25 5.27
N TYR A 9 -4.39 8.29 6.07
CA TYR A 9 -5.72 7.93 5.60
C TYR A 9 -6.15 8.75 4.39
N GLY A 10 -5.86 10.05 4.41
CA GLY A 10 -6.20 10.90 3.27
C GLY A 10 -5.49 10.53 2.00
N LYS A 11 -4.28 10.00 2.11
CA LYS A 11 -3.54 9.57 0.92
C LYS A 11 -4.19 8.35 0.29
N ILE A 12 -4.76 7.47 1.10
CA ILE A 12 -5.44 6.29 0.57
C ILE A 12 -6.60 6.73 -0.32
N SER A 13 -7.35 7.72 0.13
CA SER A 13 -8.45 8.24 -0.67
C SER A 13 -7.95 8.80 -2.00
N GLN A 14 -6.85 9.55 -1.96
CA GLN A 14 -6.28 10.12 -3.17
C GLN A 14 -5.80 9.04 -4.13
N ILE A 15 -5.14 8.03 -3.60
CA ILE A 15 -4.65 6.94 -4.44
C ILE A 15 -5.82 6.20 -5.08
N SER A 16 -6.87 5.97 -4.32
CA SER A 16 -8.02 5.28 -4.88
C SER A 16 -8.62 6.05 -6.04
N LYS A 17 -8.68 7.36 -5.94
CA LYS A 17 -9.18 8.20 -7.02
C LYS A 17 -8.23 8.21 -8.21
N ASP A 18 -6.94 8.32 -7.93
CA ASP A 18 -5.94 8.39 -8.99
C ASP A 18 -5.92 7.12 -9.82
N PHE A 19 -6.13 6.00 -9.19
CA PHE A 19 -6.12 4.70 -9.88
C PHE A 19 -7.51 4.21 -10.24
N LYS A 20 -8.54 4.96 -9.86
CA LYS A 20 -9.93 4.60 -10.15
C LYS A 20 -10.26 3.23 -9.60
N VAL A 21 -9.84 2.98 -8.38
CA VAL A 21 -10.10 1.73 -7.68
C VAL A 21 -10.75 2.04 -6.34
N THR A 22 -11.30 1.03 -5.71
CA THR A 22 -11.88 1.21 -4.38
C THR A 22 -10.78 1.34 -3.34
N ARG A 23 -11.14 1.89 -2.18
CA ARG A 23 -10.19 1.95 -1.09
C ARG A 23 -9.77 0.57 -0.62
N GLN A 24 -10.69 -0.39 -0.69
CA GLN A 24 -10.33 -1.76 -0.35
C GLN A 24 -9.23 -2.29 -1.26
N ALA A 25 -9.30 -1.97 -2.53
CA ALA A 25 -8.27 -2.38 -3.47
C ALA A 25 -6.92 -1.77 -3.10
N VAL A 26 -6.94 -0.51 -2.67
CA VAL A 26 -5.71 0.14 -2.22
C VAL A 26 -5.15 -0.56 -1.00
N TYR A 27 -6.01 -0.86 -0.02
CA TYR A 27 -5.56 -1.55 1.17
C TYR A 27 -4.97 -2.93 0.85
N LYS A 28 -5.62 -3.65 -0.05
CA LYS A 28 -5.09 -4.95 -0.44
C LYS A 28 -3.71 -4.83 -1.08
N ALA A 29 -3.54 -3.81 -1.92
CA ALA A 29 -2.24 -3.59 -2.54
C ALA A 29 -1.20 -3.24 -1.49
N LEU A 30 -1.54 -2.38 -0.54
CA LEU A 30 -0.60 -1.94 0.48
C LEU A 30 -0.23 -3.07 1.43
N ASN A 31 -1.11 -4.03 1.62
CA ASN A 31 -0.85 -5.16 2.49
C ASN A 31 -0.27 -6.36 1.75
N TYR A 32 0.10 -6.18 0.50
CA TYR A 32 0.66 -7.25 -0.34
C TYR A 32 -0.28 -8.43 -0.50
N LEU A 33 -1.58 -8.17 -0.42
CA LEU A 33 -2.58 -9.20 -0.65
C LEU A 33 -2.92 -9.34 -2.13
N SER A 34 -2.54 -8.35 -2.93
CA SER A 34 -2.75 -8.37 -4.36
C SER A 34 -1.43 -8.10 -5.04
N ASN A 35 -1.14 -8.85 -6.10
CA ASN A 35 0.13 -8.75 -6.80
C ASN A 35 -0.03 -8.37 -8.26
N SER A 36 -1.12 -7.73 -8.61
CA SER A 36 -1.31 -7.27 -9.98
C SER A 36 -0.36 -6.11 -10.29
N SER A 37 -0.23 -5.80 -11.56
CA SER A 37 0.59 -4.66 -11.97
C SER A 37 0.09 -3.37 -11.32
N LYS A 38 -1.23 -3.21 -11.26
CA LYS A 38 -1.81 -2.04 -10.63
C LYS A 38 -1.46 -1.98 -9.15
N ALA A 39 -1.49 -3.13 -8.46
CA ALA A 39 -1.14 -3.16 -7.06
C ALA A 39 0.31 -2.74 -6.85
N THR A 40 1.19 -3.16 -7.72
CA THR A 40 2.59 -2.77 -7.64
C THR A 40 2.74 -1.26 -7.80
N LEU A 41 2.01 -0.68 -8.74
CA LEU A 41 2.06 0.76 -8.94
C LEU A 41 1.50 1.51 -7.73
N ILE A 42 0.43 0.99 -7.15
CA ILE A 42 -0.17 1.60 -5.97
C ILE A 42 0.85 1.63 -4.83
N ARG A 43 1.56 0.54 -4.62
CA ARG A 43 2.57 0.49 -3.57
C ARG A 43 3.68 1.51 -3.82
N LYS A 44 4.12 1.61 -5.06
CA LYS A 44 5.18 2.54 -5.40
C LYS A 44 4.74 3.99 -5.16
N VAL A 45 3.54 4.33 -5.62
CA VAL A 45 3.00 5.67 -5.43
C VAL A 45 2.80 5.97 -3.96
N ALA A 46 2.34 4.99 -3.20
CA ALA A 46 2.13 5.20 -1.77
C ALA A 46 3.43 5.57 -1.07
N ILE A 47 4.50 4.90 -1.41
CA ILE A 47 5.80 5.21 -0.81
C ILE A 47 6.28 6.59 -1.24
N GLU A 48 6.09 6.92 -2.50
CA GLU A 48 6.49 8.24 -3.00
C GLU A 48 5.74 9.36 -2.29
N ARG A 49 4.53 9.09 -1.85
CA ARG A 49 3.71 10.10 -1.19
C ARG A 49 3.87 10.09 0.33
N GLY A 50 4.94 9.50 0.82
CA GLY A 50 5.24 9.54 2.23
C GLY A 50 4.87 8.28 2.98
N GLY A 51 4.48 7.23 2.28
CA GLY A 51 4.20 5.97 2.93
C GLY A 51 5.46 5.32 3.46
N VAL A 52 5.29 4.49 4.46
CA VAL A 52 6.40 3.78 5.08
C VAL A 52 6.14 2.29 4.95
N GLU A 53 7.12 1.58 4.42
CA GLU A 53 7.01 0.14 4.34
C GLU A 53 7.43 -0.48 5.66
N ILE A 54 6.53 -1.25 6.24
CA ILE A 54 6.80 -1.94 7.49
C ILE A 54 6.97 -3.40 7.16
N GLY A 55 8.17 -3.90 7.36
CA GLY A 55 8.43 -5.32 7.18
C GLY A 55 8.14 -6.06 8.46
N ASP A 56 7.94 -7.34 8.34
CA ASP A 56 7.75 -8.20 9.48
C ASP A 56 9.12 -8.59 9.98
N GLN A 57 9.55 -7.91 10.87
CA GLN A 57 10.83 -8.22 11.41
C GLN A 57 10.74 -8.96 12.64
N ASN A 58 10.37 -8.96 12.68
CA ASN A 58 10.51 -9.33 13.59
C ASN A 58 10.99 -10.16 13.84
N GLU A 59 11.13 -10.11 13.46
CA GLU A 59 11.65 -10.48 13.65
C GLU A 59 12.49 -10.40 14.25
N THR A 60 12.57 -10.32 14.58
CA THR A 60 13.26 -10.15 15.14
C THR A 60 13.60 -10.27 15.83
N ALA A 61 13.47 -10.45 16.02
CA ALA A 61 13.68 -10.65 16.68
C ALA A 61 13.77 -10.88 17.01
#